data_b310794d865470c343fcbebbaabcb520
#
_entry.id   b310794d865470c343fcbebbaabcb520
#
_cell.length_a   1.000
_cell.length_b   1.000
_cell.length_c   1.000
_cell.angle_alpha   90.00
_cell.angle_beta   90.00
_cell.angle_gamma   90.00
#
_symmetry.space_group_name_H-M   'P 1'
#
loop_
_entity.id
_entity.type
_entity.pdbx_description
1 polymer ?
#
loop_
_entity_poly.entity_id
_entity_poly.type
_entity_poly.pdbx_seq_one_letter_code
_entity_poly.pdbx_strand_id
1 'polypeptide(L)'
;MNKKTENPAVKFLQENLVSLGILVLMVVTAIINPTFVSASNLTNVLRQLGALPFVALGMTFVIIGGFIDLSIPGILSLTAVVAVSLVDPLGQVGAIVIALILGGLLGYLNGTVLTNTGAMTQAEVLFITYGMSSVYMAIGLLFTNAETLRLMRSTKPVTIFTTLSSTVGIVPVIIIVFVVLLIVMHIFLNKTLAGRSITLLGGNKDAAYLCGFNTKRAMRMIYSINGLFAAMGAIALVSRVTTATATCGTGYETDAILCVVVGGTSLKGGKGSVLRTMLGVILITLLGNCMNLLGLSTYMQSVMRGAVLVVAIWLDNRRVL
;
A
#
# COMPACT_ATOMS: atom_id res chain seq x y z
N MET A 1 18.79 37.33 -0.94
CA MET A 1 19.32 35.95 -0.97
C MET A 1 19.33 35.44 -2.39
N ASN A 2 20.53 35.27 -2.99
CA ASN A 2 20.71 34.85 -4.37
C ASN A 2 20.13 33.42 -4.56
N LYS A 3 19.02 33.28 -5.27
CA LYS A 3 18.62 32.02 -5.88
C LYS A 3 19.67 31.69 -6.95
N LYS A 4 20.70 30.89 -6.60
CA LYS A 4 21.52 30.22 -7.60
C LYS A 4 20.56 29.46 -8.50
N THR A 5 20.52 29.81 -9.77
CA THR A 5 19.80 29.04 -10.81
C THR A 5 20.42 27.65 -10.86
N GLU A 6 19.83 26.69 -10.17
CA GLU A 6 20.27 25.28 -10.24
C GLU A 6 20.16 24.82 -11.70
N ASN A 7 21.21 24.18 -12.18
CA ASN A 7 21.21 23.59 -13.50
C ASN A 7 20.02 22.63 -13.65
N PRO A 8 19.14 22.80 -14.66
CA PRO A 8 17.94 21.98 -14.82
C PRO A 8 18.24 20.49 -14.89
N ALA A 9 19.40 20.08 -15.39
CA ALA A 9 19.83 18.68 -15.39
C ALA A 9 20.12 18.15 -13.97
N VAL A 10 20.75 18.97 -13.11
CA VAL A 10 21.02 18.60 -11.71
C VAL A 10 19.71 18.46 -10.94
N LYS A 11 18.77 19.38 -11.14
CA LYS A 11 17.45 19.31 -10.54
C LYS A 11 16.69 18.05 -10.97
N PHE A 12 16.69 17.73 -12.27
CA PHE A 12 16.09 16.51 -12.80
C PHE A 12 16.70 15.25 -12.18
N LEU A 13 18.03 15.18 -12.08
CA LEU A 13 18.73 14.05 -11.47
C LEU A 13 18.35 13.90 -9.98
N GLN A 14 18.33 14.99 -9.22
CA GLN A 14 17.96 14.97 -7.81
C GLN A 14 16.49 14.54 -7.60
N GLU A 15 15.59 15.04 -8.46
CA GLU A 15 14.17 14.70 -8.39
C GLU A 15 13.87 13.23 -8.73
N ASN A 16 14.73 12.58 -9.51
CA ASN A 16 14.52 11.21 -9.99
C ASN A 16 15.61 10.22 -9.53
N LEU A 17 16.43 10.60 -8.54
CA LEU A 17 17.59 9.81 -8.12
C LEU A 17 17.25 8.36 -7.80
N VAL A 18 16.19 8.12 -7.02
CA VAL A 18 15.76 6.77 -6.64
C VAL A 18 15.31 5.97 -7.86
N SER A 19 14.49 6.58 -8.72
CA SER A 19 14.00 5.94 -9.95
C SER A 19 15.13 5.60 -10.90
N LEU A 20 16.11 6.50 -11.05
CA LEU A 20 17.31 6.27 -11.86
C LEU A 20 18.18 5.16 -11.28
N GLY A 21 18.36 5.12 -9.96
CA GLY A 21 19.11 4.07 -9.28
C GLY A 21 18.48 2.68 -9.51
N ILE A 22 17.16 2.59 -9.42
CA ILE A 22 16.43 1.35 -9.71
C ILE A 22 16.57 0.96 -11.20
N LEU A 23 16.48 1.94 -12.11
CA LEU A 23 16.67 1.69 -13.54
C LEU A 23 18.09 1.15 -13.84
N VAL A 24 19.13 1.72 -13.24
CA VAL A 24 20.49 1.22 -13.35
C VAL A 24 20.59 -0.22 -12.83
N LEU A 25 19.97 -0.51 -11.67
CA LEU A 25 19.95 -1.86 -11.12
C LEU A 25 19.25 -2.85 -12.07
N MET A 26 18.16 -2.45 -12.71
CA MET A 26 17.45 -3.27 -13.70
C MET A 26 18.36 -3.59 -14.90
N VAL A 27 19.07 -2.60 -15.42
CA VAL A 27 20.01 -2.80 -16.54
C VAL A 27 21.14 -3.74 -16.13
N VAL A 28 21.75 -3.53 -14.96
CA VAL A 28 22.80 -4.40 -14.43
C VAL A 28 22.27 -5.82 -14.24
N THR A 29 21.06 -5.98 -13.68
CA THR A 29 20.46 -7.31 -13.50
C THR A 29 20.20 -8.00 -14.84
N ALA A 30 19.72 -7.28 -15.85
CA ALA A 30 19.47 -7.83 -17.18
C ALA A 30 20.78 -8.33 -17.86
N ILE A 31 21.91 -7.65 -17.60
CA ILE A 31 23.23 -8.05 -18.12
C ILE A 31 23.74 -9.29 -17.38
N ILE A 32 23.65 -9.33 -16.04
CA ILE A 32 24.16 -10.43 -15.21
C ILE A 32 23.27 -11.67 -15.34
N ASN A 33 21.95 -11.48 -15.38
CA ASN A 33 20.96 -12.55 -15.43
C ASN A 33 19.94 -12.32 -16.55
N PRO A 34 20.12 -12.89 -17.75
CA PRO A 34 19.23 -12.73 -18.89
C PRO A 34 17.79 -13.19 -18.62
N THR A 35 17.56 -14.03 -17.60
CA THR A 35 16.19 -14.44 -17.22
C THR A 35 15.35 -13.26 -16.76
N PHE A 36 15.96 -12.14 -16.37
CA PHE A 36 15.25 -10.92 -15.97
C PHE A 36 14.25 -10.45 -17.03
N VAL A 37 14.62 -10.48 -18.31
CA VAL A 37 13.77 -10.05 -19.43
C VAL A 37 12.90 -11.17 -20.01
N SER A 38 12.92 -12.37 -19.44
CA SER A 38 12.11 -13.50 -19.91
C SER A 38 10.61 -13.28 -19.65
N ALA A 39 9.75 -13.82 -20.52
CA ALA A 39 8.29 -13.78 -20.34
C ALA A 39 7.85 -14.46 -19.03
N SER A 40 8.55 -15.52 -18.61
CA SER A 40 8.32 -16.20 -17.34
C SER A 40 8.57 -15.27 -16.15
N ASN A 41 9.69 -14.53 -16.14
CA ASN A 41 9.99 -13.59 -15.08
C ASN A 41 9.04 -12.39 -15.10
N LEU A 42 8.65 -11.88 -16.27
CA LEU A 42 7.66 -10.81 -16.39
C LEU A 42 6.32 -11.22 -15.77
N THR A 43 5.84 -12.43 -16.06
CA THR A 43 4.64 -12.98 -15.41
C THR A 43 4.82 -13.11 -13.90
N ASN A 44 6.01 -13.50 -13.43
CA ASN A 44 6.32 -13.60 -12.02
C ASN A 44 6.32 -12.22 -11.33
N VAL A 45 6.89 -11.19 -11.97
CA VAL A 45 6.84 -9.80 -11.47
C VAL A 45 5.39 -9.32 -11.37
N LEU A 46 4.55 -9.58 -12.39
CA LEU A 46 3.14 -9.23 -12.35
C LEU A 46 2.39 -9.95 -11.22
N ARG A 47 2.71 -11.21 -10.95
CA ARG A 47 2.15 -11.94 -9.79
C ARG A 47 2.65 -11.38 -8.45
N GLN A 48 3.88 -10.87 -8.37
CA GLN A 48 4.42 -10.25 -7.17
C GLN A 48 3.75 -8.90 -6.87
N LEU A 49 3.24 -8.19 -7.88
CA LEU A 49 2.45 -6.98 -7.67
C LEU A 49 1.20 -7.22 -6.79
N GLY A 50 0.63 -8.42 -6.79
CA GLY A 50 -0.53 -8.89 -6.02
C GLY A 50 -1.12 -7.94 -4.96
N ALA A 51 -0.61 -7.96 -3.72
CA ALA A 51 -1.17 -7.20 -2.60
C ALA A 51 -0.68 -5.74 -2.52
N LEU A 52 0.60 -5.50 -2.85
CA LEU A 52 1.25 -4.20 -2.64
C LEU A 52 0.55 -3.02 -3.35
N PRO A 53 0.06 -3.15 -4.61
CA PRO A 53 -0.65 -2.07 -5.28
C PRO A 53 -1.89 -1.58 -4.55
N PHE A 54 -2.68 -2.49 -3.98
CA PHE A 54 -3.88 -2.13 -3.22
C PHE A 54 -3.52 -1.36 -1.97
N VAL A 55 -2.56 -1.86 -1.19
CA VAL A 55 -2.10 -1.21 0.04
C VAL A 55 -1.50 0.17 -0.27
N ALA A 56 -0.66 0.29 -1.29
CA ALA A 56 -0.07 1.56 -1.71
C ALA A 56 -1.12 2.55 -2.21
N LEU A 57 -2.17 2.07 -2.89
CA LEU A 57 -3.29 2.90 -3.33
C LEU A 57 -4.05 3.49 -2.14
N GLY A 58 -4.37 2.69 -1.13
CA GLY A 58 -4.97 3.17 0.12
C GLY A 58 -4.08 4.18 0.83
N MET A 59 -2.80 3.85 1.03
CA MET A 59 -1.80 4.71 1.66
C MET A 59 -1.62 6.06 0.94
N THR A 60 -1.83 6.10 -0.39
CA THR A 60 -1.78 7.34 -1.16
C THR A 60 -2.76 8.39 -0.63
N PHE A 61 -3.97 7.98 -0.29
CA PHE A 61 -4.99 8.89 0.26
C PHE A 61 -4.62 9.38 1.66
N VAL A 62 -4.03 8.51 2.47
CA VAL A 62 -3.55 8.85 3.82
C VAL A 62 -2.44 9.90 3.73
N ILE A 63 -1.43 9.67 2.87
CA ILE A 63 -0.29 10.59 2.71
C ILE A 63 -0.73 11.91 2.06
N ILE A 64 -1.61 11.89 1.06
CA ILE A 64 -2.19 13.14 0.50
C ILE A 64 -2.96 13.90 1.60
N GLY A 65 -3.63 13.21 2.51
CA GLY A 65 -4.30 13.81 3.68
C GLY A 65 -3.35 14.37 4.74
N GLY A 66 -2.03 14.22 4.58
CA GLY A 66 -1.02 14.72 5.52
C GLY A 66 -0.71 13.79 6.69
N PHE A 67 -1.08 12.50 6.60
CA PHE A 67 -0.91 11.51 7.65
C PHE A 67 -0.15 10.28 7.16
N ILE A 68 0.22 9.40 8.09
CA ILE A 68 0.78 8.08 7.82
C ILE A 68 -0.02 7.08 8.66
N ASP A 69 -0.30 5.90 8.10
CA ASP A 69 -1.07 4.85 8.79
C ASP A 69 -0.21 3.60 8.97
N LEU A 70 0.15 3.31 10.21
CA LEU A 70 0.87 2.10 10.59
C LEU A 70 -0.06 0.95 11.03
N SER A 71 -1.38 1.09 10.88
CA SER A 71 -2.33 0.02 11.22
C SER A 71 -2.51 -1.02 10.10
N ILE A 72 -2.00 -0.74 8.91
CA ILE A 72 -2.12 -1.60 7.72
C ILE A 72 -1.72 -3.05 8.00
N PRO A 73 -0.57 -3.37 8.64
CA PRO A 73 -0.19 -4.75 8.91
C PRO A 73 -1.25 -5.51 9.69
N GLY A 74 -1.82 -4.86 10.70
CA GLY A 74 -2.87 -5.45 11.52
C GLY A 74 -4.17 -5.65 10.75
N ILE A 75 -4.63 -4.64 9.99
CA ILE A 75 -5.86 -4.74 9.19
C ILE A 75 -5.71 -5.82 8.12
N LEU A 76 -4.60 -5.82 7.36
CA LEU A 76 -4.34 -6.80 6.32
C LEU A 76 -4.30 -8.21 6.88
N SER A 77 -3.55 -8.42 7.98
CA SER A 77 -3.42 -9.74 8.60
C SER A 77 -4.75 -10.25 9.15
N LEU A 78 -5.49 -9.42 9.89
CA LEU A 78 -6.77 -9.81 10.47
C LEU A 78 -7.81 -10.10 9.37
N THR A 79 -7.88 -9.28 8.33
CA THR A 79 -8.80 -9.50 7.21
C THR A 79 -8.42 -10.73 6.38
N ALA A 80 -7.13 -11.04 6.23
CA ALA A 80 -6.66 -12.28 5.60
C ALA A 80 -7.11 -13.51 6.40
N VAL A 81 -6.91 -13.50 7.72
CA VAL A 81 -7.36 -14.58 8.63
C VAL A 81 -8.87 -14.76 8.53
N VAL A 82 -9.65 -13.68 8.63
CA VAL A 82 -11.12 -13.74 8.55
C VAL A 82 -11.57 -14.26 7.18
N ALA A 83 -10.94 -13.80 6.09
CA ALA A 83 -11.26 -14.27 4.73
C ALA A 83 -11.09 -15.79 4.59
N VAL A 84 -10.02 -16.37 5.15
CA VAL A 84 -9.80 -17.83 5.07
C VAL A 84 -10.72 -18.58 6.02
N SER A 85 -10.89 -18.13 7.27
CA SER A 85 -11.70 -18.80 8.29
C SER A 85 -13.19 -18.90 7.92
N LEU A 86 -13.70 -17.90 7.21
CA LEU A 86 -15.12 -17.83 6.87
C LEU A 86 -15.49 -18.57 5.57
N VAL A 87 -14.52 -19.15 4.85
CA VAL A 87 -14.83 -19.90 3.62
C VAL A 87 -15.72 -21.10 3.92
N ASP A 88 -15.41 -21.88 4.95
CA ASP A 88 -16.19 -23.07 5.29
C ASP A 88 -17.61 -22.74 5.79
N PRO A 89 -17.83 -21.81 6.72
CA PRO A 89 -19.19 -21.51 7.18
C PRO A 89 -20.04 -20.76 6.14
N LEU A 90 -19.47 -19.77 5.42
CA LEU A 90 -20.24 -18.83 4.59
C LEU A 90 -19.98 -18.95 3.08
N GLY A 91 -19.03 -19.78 2.67
CA GLY A 91 -18.55 -19.83 1.30
C GLY A 91 -17.63 -18.64 0.95
N GLN A 92 -16.93 -18.77 -0.17
CA GLN A 92 -15.91 -17.80 -0.59
C GLN A 92 -16.44 -16.38 -0.81
N VAL A 93 -17.68 -16.22 -1.34
CA VAL A 93 -18.28 -14.89 -1.56
C VAL A 93 -18.56 -14.20 -0.23
N GLY A 94 -19.21 -14.90 0.70
CA GLY A 94 -19.51 -14.38 2.03
C GLY A 94 -18.24 -14.02 2.80
N ALA A 95 -17.21 -14.87 2.75
CA ALA A 95 -15.92 -14.66 3.38
C ALA A 95 -15.22 -13.38 2.84
N ILE A 96 -15.19 -13.21 1.51
CA ILE A 96 -14.59 -12.03 0.85
C ILE A 96 -15.36 -10.75 1.25
N VAL A 97 -16.69 -10.75 1.15
CA VAL A 97 -17.52 -9.58 1.48
C VAL A 97 -17.34 -9.15 2.93
N ILE A 98 -17.35 -10.11 3.87
CA ILE A 98 -17.14 -9.81 5.30
C ILE A 98 -15.74 -9.28 5.55
N ALA A 99 -14.70 -9.85 4.93
CA ALA A 99 -13.33 -9.36 5.06
C ALA A 99 -13.19 -7.92 4.54
N LEU A 100 -13.82 -7.57 3.41
CA LEU A 100 -13.83 -6.21 2.87
C LEU A 100 -14.56 -5.21 3.79
N ILE A 101 -15.74 -5.60 4.28
CA ILE A 101 -16.52 -4.77 5.24
C ILE A 101 -15.71 -4.57 6.51
N LEU A 102 -15.10 -5.63 7.05
CA LEU A 102 -14.27 -5.56 8.24
C LEU A 102 -13.09 -4.59 8.04
N GLY A 103 -12.36 -4.70 6.92
CA GLY A 103 -11.26 -3.78 6.63
C GLY A 103 -11.70 -2.32 6.59
N GLY A 104 -12.80 -2.02 5.91
CA GLY A 104 -13.38 -0.67 5.87
C GLY A 104 -13.81 -0.17 7.26
N LEU A 105 -14.40 -1.05 8.10
CA LEU A 105 -14.83 -0.73 9.47
C LEU A 105 -13.63 -0.51 10.40
N LEU A 106 -12.59 -1.34 10.32
CA LEU A 106 -11.36 -1.16 11.11
C LEU A 106 -10.66 0.16 10.75
N GLY A 107 -10.60 0.49 9.45
CA GLY A 107 -10.12 1.79 9.01
C GLY A 107 -11.00 2.95 9.52
N TYR A 108 -12.32 2.82 9.44
CA TYR A 108 -13.26 3.81 10.00
C TYR A 108 -13.09 3.97 11.51
N LEU A 109 -12.87 2.89 12.24
CA LEU A 109 -12.58 2.89 13.67
C LEU A 109 -11.28 3.68 13.96
N ASN A 110 -10.21 3.44 13.21
CA ASN A 110 -8.97 4.20 13.33
C ASN A 110 -9.21 5.70 13.13
N GLY A 111 -9.89 6.08 12.04
CA GLY A 111 -10.25 7.46 11.78
C GLY A 111 -11.12 8.08 12.88
N THR A 112 -11.98 7.28 13.50
CA THR A 112 -12.82 7.72 14.62
C THR A 112 -12.03 7.90 15.91
N VAL A 113 -11.14 6.99 16.22
CA VAL A 113 -10.22 7.11 17.38
C VAL A 113 -9.39 8.39 17.23
N LEU A 114 -8.75 8.58 16.07
CA LEU A 114 -7.92 9.74 15.79
C LEU A 114 -8.70 11.07 15.89
N THR A 115 -9.93 11.11 15.38
CA THR A 115 -10.75 12.33 15.44
C THR A 115 -11.31 12.62 16.82
N ASN A 116 -11.54 11.60 17.66
CA ASN A 116 -12.08 11.76 19.01
C ASN A 116 -10.98 12.05 20.03
N THR A 117 -9.78 11.51 19.85
CA THR A 117 -8.59 11.83 20.69
C THR A 117 -8.04 13.23 20.36
N GLY A 118 -8.46 13.83 19.25
CA GLY A 118 -7.91 15.10 18.79
C GLY A 118 -6.51 14.99 18.20
N ALA A 119 -6.03 13.77 17.93
CA ALA A 119 -4.72 13.53 17.33
C ALA A 119 -4.62 14.19 15.96
N MET A 120 -3.74 15.16 15.84
CA MET A 120 -3.63 16.01 14.66
C MET A 120 -2.19 16.18 14.18
N THR A 121 -1.23 15.83 14.99
CA THR A 121 0.19 15.79 14.60
C THR A 121 0.51 14.43 13.96
N GLN A 122 1.47 14.40 13.05
CA GLN A 122 1.90 13.14 12.43
C GLN A 122 2.39 12.13 13.46
N ALA A 123 3.07 12.60 14.52
CA ALA A 123 3.59 11.74 15.59
C ALA A 123 2.46 11.04 16.37
N GLU A 124 1.44 11.80 16.81
CA GLU A 124 0.28 11.22 17.51
C GLU A 124 -0.43 10.16 16.66
N VAL A 125 -0.64 10.47 15.37
CA VAL A 125 -1.30 9.57 14.44
C VAL A 125 -0.50 8.29 14.24
N LEU A 126 0.84 8.39 14.09
CA LEU A 126 1.74 7.24 13.96
C LEU A 126 1.64 6.31 15.18
N PHE A 127 1.73 6.84 16.40
CA PHE A 127 1.67 6.01 17.60
C PHE A 127 0.30 5.36 17.80
N ILE A 128 -0.79 6.08 17.57
CA ILE A 128 -2.14 5.53 17.67
C ILE A 128 -2.35 4.42 16.64
N THR A 129 -2.01 4.63 15.38
CA THR A 129 -2.20 3.63 14.33
C THR A 129 -1.30 2.41 14.51
N TYR A 130 -0.08 2.59 15.03
CA TYR A 130 0.80 1.48 15.41
C TYR A 130 0.20 0.65 16.57
N GLY A 131 -0.36 1.31 17.60
CA GLY A 131 -1.06 0.65 18.69
C GLY A 131 -2.28 -0.14 18.18
N MET A 132 -3.07 0.45 17.28
CA MET A 132 -4.21 -0.23 16.65
C MET A 132 -3.76 -1.45 15.81
N SER A 133 -2.63 -1.34 15.09
CA SER A 133 -2.05 -2.48 14.37
C SER A 133 -1.76 -3.66 15.30
N SER A 134 -1.14 -3.37 16.44
CA SER A 134 -0.81 -4.39 17.46
C SER A 134 -2.08 -5.06 18.01
N VAL A 135 -3.13 -4.27 18.27
CA VAL A 135 -4.43 -4.80 18.71
C VAL A 135 -5.03 -5.73 17.66
N TYR A 136 -5.04 -5.33 16.39
CA TYR A 136 -5.62 -6.15 15.31
C TYR A 136 -4.83 -7.44 15.07
N MET A 137 -3.49 -7.39 15.14
CA MET A 137 -2.65 -8.58 15.08
C MET A 137 -2.91 -9.52 16.26
N ALA A 138 -3.02 -8.98 17.49
CA ALA A 138 -3.31 -9.77 18.68
C ALA A 138 -4.67 -10.44 18.59
N ILE A 139 -5.70 -9.76 18.08
CA ILE A 139 -7.02 -10.36 17.82
C ILE A 139 -6.87 -11.53 16.83
N GLY A 140 -6.10 -11.34 15.75
CA GLY A 140 -5.83 -12.40 14.77
C GLY A 140 -5.12 -13.61 15.39
N LEU A 141 -4.12 -13.39 16.24
CA LEU A 141 -3.39 -14.43 16.96
C LEU A 141 -4.31 -15.21 17.91
N LEU A 142 -5.12 -14.51 18.70
CA LEU A 142 -6.09 -15.13 19.61
C LEU A 142 -7.13 -15.95 18.84
N PHE A 143 -7.64 -15.43 17.72
CA PHE A 143 -8.65 -16.09 16.90
C PHE A 143 -8.13 -17.37 16.23
N THR A 144 -6.83 -17.42 15.88
CA THR A 144 -6.21 -18.56 15.19
C THR A 144 -5.39 -19.46 16.10
N ASN A 145 -5.29 -19.16 17.42
CA ASN A 145 -4.33 -19.79 18.32
C ASN A 145 -2.88 -19.74 17.77
N ALA A 146 -2.54 -18.64 17.11
CA ALA A 146 -1.26 -18.40 16.40
C ALA A 146 -0.97 -19.41 15.26
N GLU A 147 -1.95 -20.19 14.82
CA GLU A 147 -1.78 -21.15 13.73
C GLU A 147 -1.87 -20.47 12.35
N THR A 148 -1.23 -21.11 11.38
CA THR A 148 -1.36 -20.73 9.96
C THR A 148 -2.60 -21.38 9.37
N LEU A 149 -3.54 -20.56 8.91
CA LEU A 149 -4.71 -21.02 8.17
C LEU A 149 -4.33 -21.31 6.71
N ARG A 150 -4.87 -22.40 6.16
CA ARG A 150 -4.60 -22.82 4.77
C ARG A 150 -5.89 -22.87 3.98
N LEU A 151 -6.00 -22.03 2.96
CA LEU A 151 -7.17 -21.95 2.08
C LEU A 151 -7.50 -23.29 1.42
N MET A 152 -6.46 -24.06 1.02
CA MET A 152 -6.63 -25.35 0.37
C MET A 152 -7.12 -26.48 1.28
N ARG A 153 -7.25 -26.23 2.60
CA ARG A 153 -7.89 -27.16 3.54
C ARG A 153 -9.40 -26.95 3.65
N SER A 154 -9.93 -25.92 3.02
CA SER A 154 -11.37 -25.66 3.01
C SER A 154 -12.13 -26.80 2.34
N THR A 155 -13.27 -27.15 2.91
CA THR A 155 -14.21 -28.15 2.38
C THR A 155 -15.09 -27.58 1.26
N LYS A 156 -15.20 -26.26 1.19
CA LYS A 156 -15.97 -25.54 0.17
C LYS A 156 -15.10 -25.07 -1.00
N PRO A 157 -15.71 -24.84 -2.18
CA PRO A 157 -14.98 -24.33 -3.35
C PRO A 157 -14.28 -23.00 -3.06
N VAL A 158 -13.04 -22.86 -3.56
CA VAL A 158 -12.21 -21.66 -3.46
C VAL A 158 -11.88 -21.07 -4.83
N THR A 159 -12.79 -21.29 -5.79
CA THR A 159 -12.60 -20.95 -7.20
C THR A 159 -12.35 -19.47 -7.45
N ILE A 160 -12.97 -18.56 -6.66
CA ILE A 160 -12.73 -17.11 -6.80
C ILE A 160 -11.29 -16.78 -6.45
N PHE A 161 -10.74 -17.32 -5.34
CA PHE A 161 -9.35 -17.09 -4.97
C PHE A 161 -8.38 -17.63 -6.01
N THR A 162 -8.62 -18.84 -6.54
CA THR A 162 -7.77 -19.42 -7.60
C THR A 162 -7.90 -18.66 -8.91
N THR A 163 -9.09 -18.16 -9.26
CA THR A 163 -9.29 -17.30 -10.44
C THR A 163 -8.57 -15.98 -10.31
N LEU A 164 -8.62 -15.32 -9.13
CA LEU A 164 -7.88 -14.07 -8.89
C LEU A 164 -6.37 -14.23 -9.07
N SER A 165 -5.82 -15.40 -8.73
CA SER A 165 -4.38 -15.71 -8.92
C SER A 165 -4.06 -16.27 -10.32
N SER A 166 -5.08 -16.65 -11.10
CA SER A 166 -4.89 -17.13 -12.47
C SER A 166 -4.50 -15.99 -13.41
N THR A 167 -4.04 -16.32 -14.61
CA THR A 167 -3.62 -15.36 -15.61
C THR A 167 -4.48 -15.43 -16.87
N VAL A 168 -4.78 -14.27 -17.45
CA VAL A 168 -5.30 -14.12 -18.80
C VAL A 168 -4.12 -13.73 -19.69
N GLY A 169 -3.61 -14.69 -20.45
CA GLY A 169 -2.30 -14.56 -21.10
C GLY A 169 -1.20 -14.45 -20.04
N ILE A 170 -0.47 -13.34 -20.02
CA ILE A 170 0.60 -13.08 -19.02
C ILE A 170 0.14 -12.25 -17.83
N VAL A 171 -1.09 -11.69 -17.88
CA VAL A 171 -1.60 -10.74 -16.87
C VAL A 171 -2.45 -11.47 -15.83
N PRO A 172 -2.11 -11.43 -14.54
CA PRO A 172 -2.96 -11.95 -13.46
C PRO A 172 -4.29 -11.21 -13.38
N VAL A 173 -5.39 -11.94 -13.14
CA VAL A 173 -6.75 -11.38 -13.03
C VAL A 173 -6.81 -10.29 -11.96
N ILE A 174 -6.11 -10.47 -10.84
CA ILE A 174 -6.06 -9.49 -9.74
C ILE A 174 -5.53 -8.12 -10.20
N ILE A 175 -4.61 -8.09 -11.16
CA ILE A 175 -4.08 -6.84 -11.72
C ILE A 175 -5.13 -6.13 -12.57
N ILE A 176 -5.96 -6.87 -13.29
CA ILE A 176 -7.09 -6.29 -14.04
C ILE A 176 -8.06 -5.61 -13.08
N VAL A 177 -8.43 -6.29 -11.99
CA VAL A 177 -9.27 -5.72 -10.92
C VAL A 177 -8.62 -4.46 -10.34
N PHE A 178 -7.31 -4.52 -10.06
CA PHE A 178 -6.58 -3.38 -9.54
C PHE A 178 -6.60 -2.17 -10.49
N VAL A 179 -6.38 -2.37 -11.80
CA VAL A 179 -6.38 -1.28 -12.80
C VAL A 179 -7.74 -0.58 -12.86
N VAL A 180 -8.84 -1.34 -12.80
CA VAL A 180 -10.19 -0.75 -12.73
C VAL A 180 -10.33 0.13 -11.48
N LEU A 181 -9.91 -0.38 -10.32
CA LEU A 181 -9.95 0.40 -9.06
C LEU A 181 -9.02 1.61 -9.10
N LEU A 182 -7.84 1.50 -9.71
CA LEU A 182 -6.91 2.62 -9.91
C LEU A 182 -7.58 3.77 -10.68
N ILE A 183 -8.28 3.45 -11.76
CA ILE A 183 -9.01 4.45 -12.58
C ILE A 183 -10.13 5.09 -11.75
N VAL A 184 -10.94 4.27 -11.07
CA VAL A 184 -12.02 4.76 -10.20
C VAL A 184 -11.49 5.70 -9.12
N MET A 185 -10.41 5.31 -8.45
CA MET A 185 -9.82 6.11 -7.38
C MET A 185 -9.08 7.35 -7.89
N HIS A 186 -8.53 7.29 -9.11
CA HIS A 186 -8.00 8.49 -9.76
C HIS A 186 -9.09 9.51 -10.06
N ILE A 187 -10.25 9.07 -10.58
CA ILE A 187 -11.42 9.92 -10.81
C ILE A 187 -11.96 10.46 -9.47
N PHE A 188 -12.08 9.58 -8.47
CA PHE A 188 -12.53 9.95 -7.13
C PHE A 188 -11.68 11.09 -6.54
N LEU A 189 -10.35 10.95 -6.54
CA LEU A 189 -9.44 11.96 -5.99
C LEU A 189 -9.56 13.31 -6.71
N ASN A 190 -9.58 13.29 -8.06
CA ASN A 190 -9.44 14.50 -8.86
C ASN A 190 -10.77 15.18 -9.23
N LYS A 191 -11.87 14.43 -9.27
CA LYS A 191 -13.16 14.92 -9.79
C LYS A 191 -14.27 15.03 -8.75
N THR A 192 -14.07 14.53 -7.51
CA THR A 192 -15.12 14.58 -6.48
C THR A 192 -14.82 15.63 -5.39
N LEU A 193 -15.87 16.10 -4.72
CA LEU A 193 -15.76 16.99 -3.54
C LEU A 193 -15.04 16.28 -2.39
N ALA A 194 -15.25 14.97 -2.25
CA ALA A 194 -14.59 14.14 -1.26
C ALA A 194 -13.06 14.09 -1.51
N GLY A 195 -12.63 13.86 -2.75
CA GLY A 195 -11.21 13.91 -3.11
C GLY A 195 -10.59 15.29 -2.87
N ARG A 196 -11.28 16.36 -3.20
CA ARG A 196 -10.84 17.74 -2.90
C ARG A 196 -10.70 17.98 -1.40
N SER A 197 -11.63 17.49 -0.58
CA SER A 197 -11.54 17.61 0.89
C SER A 197 -10.29 16.94 1.46
N ILE A 198 -9.88 15.79 0.91
CA ILE A 198 -8.64 15.08 1.27
C ILE A 198 -7.41 15.94 0.95
N THR A 199 -7.33 16.46 -0.28
CA THR A 199 -6.20 17.27 -0.72
C THR A 199 -6.07 18.56 0.09
N LEU A 200 -7.20 19.23 0.37
CA LEU A 200 -7.23 20.45 1.19
C LEU A 200 -6.84 20.17 2.64
N LEU A 201 -7.32 19.07 3.22
CA LEU A 201 -6.98 18.66 4.58
C LEU A 201 -5.47 18.50 4.74
N GLY A 202 -4.82 17.82 3.79
CA GLY A 202 -3.36 17.62 3.83
C GLY A 202 -2.54 18.86 3.50
N GLY A 203 -3.11 19.79 2.72
CA GLY A 203 -2.42 21.04 2.39
C GLY A 203 -2.41 22.05 3.52
N ASN A 204 -3.57 22.32 4.10
CA ASN A 204 -3.73 23.16 5.28
C ASN A 204 -5.10 22.87 5.93
N LYS A 205 -5.04 22.24 7.10
CA LYS A 205 -6.22 21.79 7.84
C LYS A 205 -7.12 22.93 8.29
N ASP A 206 -6.51 24.03 8.77
CA ASP A 206 -7.27 25.18 9.26
C ASP A 206 -7.96 25.90 8.10
N ALA A 207 -7.26 26.05 6.98
CA ALA A 207 -7.84 26.59 5.74
C ALA A 207 -8.98 25.69 5.22
N ALA A 208 -8.83 24.37 5.24
CA ALA A 208 -9.88 23.43 4.86
C ALA A 208 -11.13 23.60 5.74
N TYR A 209 -10.94 23.74 7.05
CA TYR A 209 -12.05 23.98 8.00
C TYR A 209 -12.73 25.32 7.73
N LEU A 210 -11.99 26.40 7.53
CA LEU A 210 -12.54 27.74 7.21
C LEU A 210 -13.28 27.76 5.87
N CYS A 211 -12.90 26.91 4.90
CA CYS A 211 -13.62 26.70 3.65
C CYS A 211 -14.88 25.82 3.79
N GLY A 212 -15.26 25.44 5.03
CA GLY A 212 -16.48 24.67 5.30
C GLY A 212 -16.33 23.15 5.12
N PHE A 213 -15.12 22.62 4.90
CA PHE A 213 -14.92 21.17 4.83
C PHE A 213 -14.87 20.55 6.23
N ASN A 214 -15.61 19.46 6.41
CA ASN A 214 -15.57 18.69 7.66
C ASN A 214 -14.30 17.83 7.72
N THR A 215 -13.26 18.35 8.38
CA THR A 215 -11.95 17.71 8.50
C THR A 215 -12.01 16.35 9.21
N LYS A 216 -12.87 16.21 10.24
CA LYS A 216 -13.09 14.93 10.94
C LYS A 216 -13.72 13.88 10.03
N ARG A 217 -14.70 14.28 9.19
CA ARG A 217 -15.32 13.37 8.22
C ARG A 217 -14.34 12.96 7.14
N ALA A 218 -13.53 13.89 6.64
CA ALA A 218 -12.48 13.60 5.66
C ALA A 218 -11.46 12.61 6.23
N MET A 219 -11.01 12.79 7.47
CA MET A 219 -10.08 11.88 8.14
C MET A 219 -10.65 10.46 8.28
N ARG A 220 -11.90 10.32 8.80
CA ARG A 220 -12.55 9.00 8.89
C ARG A 220 -12.66 8.31 7.53
N MET A 221 -13.00 9.07 6.48
CA MET A 221 -13.11 8.56 5.12
C MET A 221 -11.76 8.08 4.59
N ILE A 222 -10.67 8.84 4.79
CA ILE A 222 -9.31 8.46 4.37
C ILE A 222 -8.92 7.11 4.97
N TYR A 223 -9.08 6.97 6.29
CA TYR A 223 -8.72 5.73 6.99
C TYR A 223 -9.63 4.56 6.61
N SER A 224 -10.94 4.81 6.38
CA SER A 224 -11.87 3.78 5.91
C SER A 224 -11.49 3.27 4.52
N ILE A 225 -11.14 4.17 3.60
CA ILE A 225 -10.63 3.81 2.27
C ILE A 225 -9.35 2.98 2.41
N ASN A 226 -8.40 3.42 3.24
CA ASN A 226 -7.14 2.71 3.45
C ASN A 226 -7.36 1.31 4.01
N GLY A 227 -8.23 1.15 5.00
CA GLY A 227 -8.59 -0.15 5.57
C GLY A 227 -9.28 -1.08 4.57
N LEU A 228 -10.16 -0.54 3.72
CA LEU A 228 -10.79 -1.29 2.64
C LEU A 228 -9.74 -1.79 1.62
N PHE A 229 -8.79 -0.95 1.23
CA PHE A 229 -7.70 -1.33 0.32
C PHE A 229 -6.72 -2.30 0.97
N ALA A 230 -6.48 -2.21 2.29
CA ALA A 230 -5.70 -3.21 3.03
C ALA A 230 -6.39 -4.58 2.98
N ALA A 231 -7.72 -4.65 3.13
CA ALA A 231 -8.48 -5.90 3.00
C ALA A 231 -8.47 -6.44 1.57
N MET A 232 -8.55 -5.58 0.53
CA MET A 232 -8.37 -6.01 -0.86
C MET A 232 -6.96 -6.58 -1.09
N GLY A 233 -5.93 -5.97 -0.50
CA GLY A 233 -4.57 -6.48 -0.47
C GLY A 233 -4.47 -7.85 0.22
N ALA A 234 -5.20 -8.04 1.32
CA ALA A 234 -5.27 -9.32 2.02
C ALA A 234 -5.86 -10.43 1.14
N ILE A 235 -6.96 -10.16 0.44
CA ILE A 235 -7.59 -11.10 -0.50
C ILE A 235 -6.62 -11.45 -1.64
N ALA A 236 -5.93 -10.44 -2.20
CA ALA A 236 -4.92 -10.63 -3.23
C ALA A 236 -3.74 -11.49 -2.73
N LEU A 237 -3.28 -11.26 -1.50
CA LEU A 237 -2.23 -12.03 -0.85
C LEU A 237 -2.66 -13.49 -0.66
N VAL A 238 -3.83 -13.71 -0.04
CA VAL A 238 -4.39 -15.06 0.21
C VAL A 238 -4.62 -15.82 -1.10
N SER A 239 -5.11 -15.15 -2.14
CA SER A 239 -5.28 -15.75 -3.47
C SER A 239 -3.97 -16.28 -4.05
N ARG A 240 -2.84 -15.58 -3.78
CA ARG A 240 -1.52 -15.94 -4.30
C ARG A 240 -0.81 -16.99 -3.44
N VAL A 241 -0.80 -16.81 -2.10
CA VAL A 241 -0.02 -17.68 -1.19
C VAL A 241 -0.83 -18.81 -0.59
N THR A 242 -2.17 -18.79 -0.73
CA THR A 242 -3.15 -19.78 -0.24
C THR A 242 -3.09 -20.03 1.26
N THR A 243 -2.47 -19.13 2.01
CA THR A 243 -2.35 -19.18 3.47
C THR A 243 -2.62 -17.83 4.08
N ALA A 244 -3.05 -17.80 5.34
CA ALA A 244 -3.17 -16.59 6.15
C ALA A 244 -2.58 -16.80 7.54
N THR A 245 -1.83 -15.81 8.02
CA THR A 245 -1.33 -15.74 9.39
C THR A 245 -1.67 -14.39 9.99
N ALA A 246 -1.73 -14.30 11.30
CA ALA A 246 -2.03 -13.05 11.99
C ALA A 246 -0.93 -11.97 11.81
N THR A 247 0.18 -12.31 11.17
CA THR A 247 1.34 -11.42 10.92
C THR A 247 1.69 -11.28 9.44
N CYS A 248 0.87 -11.81 8.51
CA CYS A 248 1.19 -11.84 7.08
C CYS A 248 1.24 -10.43 6.43
N GLY A 249 0.70 -9.42 7.10
CA GLY A 249 0.73 -8.02 6.65
C GLY A 249 1.98 -7.25 7.05
N THR A 250 2.86 -7.82 7.88
CA THR A 250 4.06 -7.11 8.38
C THR A 250 4.98 -6.69 7.23
N GLY A 251 5.36 -5.41 7.23
CA GLY A 251 6.23 -4.81 6.22
C GLY A 251 5.49 -4.13 5.06
N TYR A 252 4.21 -4.45 4.83
CA TYR A 252 3.45 -3.80 3.76
C TYR A 252 3.25 -2.30 3.98
N GLU A 253 3.23 -1.83 5.25
CA GLU A 253 3.14 -0.42 5.58
C GLU A 253 4.35 0.37 5.08
N THR A 254 5.54 -0.16 5.32
CA THR A 254 6.80 0.47 4.89
C THR A 254 6.97 0.41 3.39
N ASP A 255 6.68 -0.73 2.75
CA ASP A 255 6.71 -0.89 1.30
C ASP A 255 5.69 0.05 0.62
N ALA A 256 4.49 0.22 1.19
CA ALA A 256 3.47 1.14 0.67
C ALA A 256 3.92 2.60 0.76
N ILE A 257 4.43 3.04 1.92
CA ILE A 257 5.00 4.38 2.09
C ILE A 257 6.10 4.62 1.06
N LEU A 258 7.01 3.65 0.91
CA LEU A 258 8.10 3.73 -0.05
C LEU A 258 7.58 3.90 -1.49
N CYS A 259 6.58 3.11 -1.91
CA CYS A 259 5.96 3.23 -3.22
C CYS A 259 5.34 4.60 -3.45
N VAL A 260 4.64 5.14 -2.46
CA VAL A 260 3.95 6.43 -2.54
C VAL A 260 4.95 7.59 -2.65
N VAL A 261 6.03 7.54 -1.85
CA VAL A 261 7.08 8.58 -1.82
C VAL A 261 7.92 8.53 -3.10
N VAL A 262 8.34 7.33 -3.54
CA VAL A 262 9.08 7.14 -4.81
C VAL A 262 8.21 7.56 -6.00
N GLY A 263 6.90 7.36 -5.91
CA GLY A 263 5.92 7.89 -6.87
C GLY A 263 5.79 9.42 -6.87
N GLY A 264 6.44 10.12 -5.93
CA GLY A 264 6.49 11.58 -5.87
C GLY A 264 5.29 12.23 -5.16
N THR A 265 4.60 11.50 -4.32
CA THR A 265 3.61 12.06 -3.38
C THR A 265 4.34 12.62 -2.16
N SER A 266 4.06 13.86 -1.79
CA SER A 266 4.72 14.53 -0.67
C SER A 266 4.23 14.03 0.68
N LEU A 267 5.15 13.68 1.58
CA LEU A 267 4.85 13.31 2.96
C LEU A 267 4.27 14.47 3.79
N LYS A 268 4.42 15.71 3.33
CA LYS A 268 3.81 16.89 3.99
C LYS A 268 2.30 17.01 3.70
N GLY A 269 1.77 16.16 2.80
CA GLY A 269 0.36 16.19 2.40
C GLY A 269 0.02 17.24 1.33
N GLY A 270 -1.25 17.27 0.95
CA GLY A 270 -1.82 18.23 0.00
C GLY A 270 -1.43 18.05 -1.47
N LYS A 271 -0.40 17.24 -1.76
CA LYS A 271 0.10 17.00 -3.12
C LYS A 271 0.41 15.52 -3.33
N GLY A 272 -0.14 14.94 -4.37
CA GLY A 272 0.11 13.54 -4.71
C GLY A 272 -0.68 13.09 -5.94
N SER A 273 -0.40 11.87 -6.39
CA SER A 273 -1.07 11.31 -7.57
C SER A 273 -1.19 9.80 -7.45
N VAL A 274 -2.41 9.31 -7.55
CA VAL A 274 -2.74 7.88 -7.59
C VAL A 274 -1.98 7.16 -8.71
N LEU A 275 -1.88 7.77 -9.90
CA LEU A 275 -1.16 7.17 -11.03
C LEU A 275 0.36 7.13 -10.81
N ARG A 276 0.93 8.15 -10.17
CA ARG A 276 2.36 8.16 -9.86
C ARG A 276 2.73 7.13 -8.79
N THR A 277 1.84 6.88 -7.84
CA THR A 277 2.03 5.78 -6.87
C THR A 277 2.19 4.43 -7.58
N MET A 278 1.43 4.19 -8.68
CA MET A 278 1.58 2.96 -9.46
C MET A 278 2.98 2.82 -10.06
N LEU A 279 3.58 3.91 -10.54
CA LEU A 279 4.99 3.88 -10.99
C LEU A 279 5.93 3.50 -9.83
N GLY A 280 5.73 4.06 -8.65
CA GLY A 280 6.47 3.67 -7.45
C GLY A 280 6.31 2.19 -7.11
N VAL A 281 5.09 1.65 -7.18
CA VAL A 281 4.82 0.21 -6.95
C VAL A 281 5.57 -0.66 -7.94
N ILE A 282 5.54 -0.32 -9.23
CA ILE A 282 6.28 -1.06 -10.27
C ILE A 282 7.78 -1.02 -9.97
N LEU A 283 8.34 0.15 -9.68
CA LEU A 283 9.76 0.31 -9.39
C LEU A 283 10.20 -0.52 -8.17
N ILE A 284 9.44 -0.48 -7.07
CA ILE A 284 9.78 -1.24 -5.85
C ILE A 284 9.62 -2.75 -6.07
N THR A 285 8.62 -3.18 -6.83
CA THR A 285 8.47 -4.60 -7.19
C THR A 285 9.62 -5.08 -8.07
N LEU A 286 10.04 -4.29 -9.05
CA LEU A 286 11.19 -4.59 -9.89
C LEU A 286 12.50 -4.60 -9.08
N LEU A 287 12.67 -3.67 -8.13
CA LEU A 287 13.79 -3.70 -7.20
C LEU A 287 13.85 -5.04 -6.45
N GLY A 288 12.72 -5.50 -5.90
CA GLY A 288 12.63 -6.80 -5.23
C GLY A 288 12.95 -7.98 -6.15
N ASN A 289 12.44 -7.95 -7.38
CA ASN A 289 12.72 -8.98 -8.39
C ASN A 289 14.20 -9.01 -8.77
N CYS A 290 14.84 -7.85 -8.99
CA CYS A 290 16.28 -7.77 -9.27
C CYS A 290 17.10 -8.37 -8.11
N MET A 291 16.80 -8.01 -6.88
CA MET A 291 17.48 -8.54 -5.70
C MET A 291 17.34 -10.07 -5.58
N ASN A 292 16.15 -10.60 -5.88
CA ASN A 292 15.91 -12.04 -5.91
C ASN A 292 16.75 -12.75 -6.99
N LEU A 293 16.79 -12.21 -8.21
CA LEU A 293 17.56 -12.79 -9.32
C LEU A 293 19.07 -12.71 -9.12
N LEU A 294 19.54 -11.72 -8.36
CA LEU A 294 20.94 -11.59 -7.94
C LEU A 294 21.28 -12.47 -6.72
N GLY A 295 20.32 -13.25 -6.20
CA GLY A 295 20.53 -14.17 -5.08
C GLY A 295 20.69 -13.49 -3.71
N LEU A 296 20.25 -12.24 -3.56
CA LEU A 296 20.34 -11.54 -2.28
C LEU A 296 19.35 -12.14 -1.27
N SER A 297 19.84 -12.39 -0.05
CA SER A 297 18.99 -12.87 1.05
C SER A 297 17.87 -11.89 1.39
N THR A 298 16.76 -12.38 1.95
CA THR A 298 15.64 -11.54 2.40
C THR A 298 16.07 -10.46 3.39
N TYR A 299 17.06 -10.73 4.22
CA TYR A 299 17.61 -9.75 5.17
C TYR A 299 18.32 -8.60 4.43
N MET A 300 19.15 -8.92 3.42
CA MET A 300 19.81 -7.89 2.60
C MET A 300 18.79 -7.07 1.81
N GLN A 301 17.74 -7.70 1.30
CA GLN A 301 16.63 -7.00 0.63
C GLN A 301 15.94 -6.00 1.57
N SER A 302 15.74 -6.36 2.85
CA SER A 302 15.18 -5.45 3.86
C SER A 302 16.10 -4.26 4.14
N VAL A 303 17.42 -4.48 4.23
CA VAL A 303 18.40 -3.40 4.36
C VAL A 303 18.33 -2.44 3.16
N MET A 304 18.29 -2.99 1.94
CA MET A 304 18.20 -2.18 0.72
C MET A 304 16.91 -1.37 0.64
N ARG A 305 15.77 -1.96 0.96
CA ARG A 305 14.48 -1.24 1.00
C ARG A 305 14.49 -0.11 2.04
N GLY A 306 15.02 -0.39 3.23
CA GLY A 306 15.20 0.63 4.27
C GLY A 306 16.10 1.78 3.81
N ALA A 307 17.23 1.49 3.17
CA ALA A 307 18.13 2.51 2.62
C ALA A 307 17.43 3.35 1.54
N VAL A 308 16.69 2.72 0.62
CA VAL A 308 15.93 3.43 -0.42
C VAL A 308 14.87 4.32 0.20
N LEU A 309 14.17 3.87 1.26
CA LEU A 309 13.20 4.68 1.99
C LEU A 309 13.83 5.94 2.61
N VAL A 310 14.95 5.77 3.30
CA VAL A 310 15.67 6.90 3.92
C VAL A 310 16.10 7.92 2.87
N VAL A 311 16.67 7.46 1.74
CA VAL A 311 17.07 8.34 0.63
C VAL A 311 15.85 9.03 0.01
N ALA A 312 14.74 8.32 -0.20
CA ALA A 312 13.52 8.87 -0.77
C ALA A 312 12.93 9.99 0.12
N ILE A 313 12.87 9.77 1.44
CA ILE A 313 12.39 10.77 2.41
C ILE A 313 13.33 11.99 2.45
N TRP A 314 14.65 11.75 2.46
CA TRP A 314 15.63 12.83 2.44
C TRP A 314 15.48 13.72 1.19
N LEU A 315 15.23 13.12 0.03
CA LEU A 315 14.99 13.84 -1.21
C LEU A 315 13.65 14.60 -1.18
N ASP A 316 12.58 14.00 -0.65
CA ASP A 316 11.27 14.67 -0.53
C ASP A 316 11.37 15.93 0.34
N ASN A 317 12.09 15.84 1.46
CA ASN A 317 12.31 16.99 2.34
C ASN A 317 13.08 18.14 1.67
N ARG A 318 14.03 17.84 0.76
CA ARG A 318 14.76 18.87 0.01
C ARG A 318 13.93 19.56 -1.08
N ARG A 319 12.91 18.88 -1.63
CA ARG A 319 12.02 19.47 -2.64
C ARG A 319 11.09 20.55 -2.09
N VAL A 320 10.95 20.62 -0.78
CA VAL A 320 9.98 21.49 -0.09
C VAL A 320 10.66 22.70 0.55
N LEU A 321 12.00 22.72 0.63
CA LEU A 321 12.83 23.87 1.00
C LEU A 321 13.17 24.73 -0.23
#